data_5dc48e7c94b3c585743dcc9940da6306
#
_entry.id   5dc48e7c94b3c585743dcc9940da6306
#
_cell.length_a   1.000
_cell.length_b   1.000
_cell.length_c   1.000
_cell.angle_alpha   90.00
_cell.angle_beta   90.00
_cell.angle_gamma   90.00
#
_symmetry.space_group_name_H-M   'P 1'
#
loop_
_entity.id
_entity.type
_entity.pdbx_description
1 polymer ?
#
loop_
_entity_poly.entity_id
_entity_poly.type
_entity_poly.pdbx_seq_one_letter_code
_entity_poly.pdbx_strand_id
1 'polypeptide(L)'
;MKLIRDLEEYIEEEIHDIKKYAKKAAELKEEHPGLAQVLFNISLQEEGHQAALHNEVVNIIEEHRKKHGAPPPTMQAVYDYLHQKSIDKLAEARMYQDIYKKS
;
A
#
# COMPACT_ATOMS: atom_id res chain seq x y z
N MET A 1 -7.83 15.51 8.97
CA MET A 1 -7.46 14.95 10.29
C MET A 1 -6.01 14.48 10.25
N LYS A 2 -5.23 14.87 11.24
CA LYS A 2 -3.80 14.54 11.30
C LYS A 2 -3.55 13.04 11.33
N LEU A 3 -4.34 12.30 12.12
CA LEU A 3 -4.19 10.85 12.24
C LEU A 3 -4.34 10.15 10.89
N ILE A 4 -5.33 10.55 10.08
CA ILE A 4 -5.54 9.97 8.75
C ILE A 4 -4.33 10.24 7.85
N ARG A 5 -3.77 11.46 7.89
CA ARG A 5 -2.58 11.78 7.10
C ARG A 5 -1.36 10.98 7.53
N ASP A 6 -1.19 10.80 8.85
CA ASP A 6 -0.08 9.98 9.38
C ASP A 6 -0.20 8.53 8.90
N LEU A 7 -1.42 7.96 8.94
CA LEU A 7 -1.66 6.59 8.48
C LEU A 7 -1.48 6.46 6.97
N GLU A 8 -1.88 7.48 6.19
CA GLU A 8 -1.64 7.48 4.74
C GLU A 8 -0.15 7.51 4.41
N GLU A 9 0.66 8.22 5.19
CA GLU A 9 2.11 8.20 5.04
C GLU A 9 2.68 6.81 5.30
N TYR A 10 2.21 6.11 6.34
CA TYR A 10 2.63 4.73 6.62
C TYR A 10 2.22 3.78 5.50
N ILE A 11 1.01 3.95 4.97
CA ILE A 11 0.53 3.16 3.82
C ILE A 11 1.45 3.38 2.60
N GLU A 12 1.83 4.63 2.32
CA GLU A 12 2.75 4.93 1.22
C GLU A 12 4.12 4.27 1.42
N GLU A 13 4.64 4.26 2.65
CA GLU A 13 5.90 3.59 2.97
C GLU A 13 5.80 2.08 2.72
N GLU A 14 4.70 1.44 3.15
CA GLU A 14 4.49 0.01 2.91
C GLU A 14 4.38 -0.31 1.42
N ILE A 15 3.67 0.52 0.66
CA ILE A 15 3.55 0.34 -0.80
C ILE A 15 4.91 0.48 -1.49
N HIS A 16 5.71 1.47 -1.07
CA HIS A 16 7.07 1.63 -1.57
C HIS A 16 7.91 0.39 -1.31
N ASP A 17 7.80 -0.19 -0.12
CA ASP A 17 8.51 -1.40 0.25
C ASP A 17 8.04 -2.62 -0.56
N ILE A 18 6.73 -2.76 -0.81
CA ILE A 18 6.21 -3.82 -1.68
C ILE A 18 6.92 -3.77 -3.04
N LYS A 19 6.94 -2.60 -3.65
CA LYS A 19 7.58 -2.38 -4.97
C LYS A 19 9.07 -2.69 -4.91
N LYS A 20 9.76 -2.17 -3.90
CA LYS A 20 11.21 -2.33 -3.73
C LYS A 20 11.60 -3.80 -3.67
N TYR A 21 10.93 -4.57 -2.80
CA TYR A 21 11.25 -5.98 -2.62
C TYR A 21 10.83 -6.83 -3.82
N ALA A 22 9.67 -6.59 -4.40
CA ALA A 22 9.19 -7.33 -5.56
C ALA A 22 10.08 -7.10 -6.78
N LYS A 23 10.47 -5.86 -7.02
CA LYS A 23 11.37 -5.48 -8.12
C LYS A 23 12.73 -6.17 -7.97
N LYS A 24 13.31 -6.13 -6.78
CA LYS A 24 14.60 -6.77 -6.50
C LYS A 24 14.51 -8.28 -6.66
N ALA A 25 13.41 -8.87 -6.20
CA ALA A 25 13.17 -10.31 -6.37
C ALA A 25 13.17 -10.70 -7.85
N ALA A 26 12.48 -9.94 -8.68
CA ALA A 26 12.46 -10.20 -10.13
C ALA A 26 13.86 -10.10 -10.76
N GLU A 27 14.65 -9.11 -10.34
CA GLU A 27 16.03 -8.92 -10.83
C GLU A 27 16.95 -10.07 -10.45
N LEU A 28 16.78 -10.67 -9.27
CA LEU A 28 17.66 -11.69 -8.74
C LEU A 28 17.21 -13.13 -8.99
N LYS A 29 16.08 -13.32 -9.64
CA LYS A 29 15.44 -14.64 -9.74
C LYS A 29 16.34 -15.70 -10.37
N GLU A 30 17.11 -15.35 -11.40
CA GLU A 30 18.01 -16.30 -12.07
C GLU A 30 19.29 -16.58 -11.29
N GLU A 31 19.97 -15.54 -10.83
CA GLU A 31 21.27 -15.68 -10.17
C GLU A 31 21.19 -16.11 -8.70
N HIS A 32 20.15 -15.65 -8.00
CA HIS A 32 19.97 -15.90 -6.57
C HIS A 32 18.52 -16.27 -6.26
N PRO A 33 18.03 -17.44 -6.73
CA PRO A 33 16.62 -17.80 -6.60
C PRO A 33 16.14 -17.91 -5.15
N GLY A 34 16.97 -18.36 -4.24
CA GLY A 34 16.63 -18.44 -2.81
C GLY A 34 16.41 -17.06 -2.19
N LEU A 35 17.33 -16.14 -2.45
CA LEU A 35 17.20 -14.77 -1.97
C LEU A 35 15.99 -14.08 -2.63
N ALA A 36 15.80 -14.29 -3.93
CA ALA A 36 14.66 -13.73 -4.65
C ALA A 36 13.33 -14.17 -4.03
N GLN A 37 13.21 -15.44 -3.66
CA GLN A 37 12.00 -15.95 -3.00
C GLN A 37 11.76 -15.29 -1.65
N VAL A 38 12.83 -15.09 -0.85
CA VAL A 38 12.72 -14.39 0.43
C VAL A 38 12.24 -12.97 0.23
N LEU A 39 12.82 -12.24 -0.72
CA LEU A 39 12.42 -10.86 -1.02
C LEU A 39 10.97 -10.77 -1.52
N PHE A 40 10.55 -11.70 -2.36
CA PHE A 40 9.17 -11.77 -2.81
C PHE A 40 8.21 -12.02 -1.65
N ASN A 41 8.55 -12.93 -0.74
CA ASN A 41 7.74 -13.20 0.45
C ASN A 41 7.62 -11.97 1.34
N ILE A 42 8.71 -11.20 1.49
CA ILE A 42 8.67 -9.92 2.22
C ILE A 42 7.70 -8.95 1.55
N SER A 43 7.69 -8.88 0.22
CA SER A 43 6.75 -8.01 -0.50
C SER A 43 5.29 -8.37 -0.21
N LEU A 44 4.98 -9.67 -0.07
CA LEU A 44 3.62 -10.12 0.30
C LEU A 44 3.27 -9.74 1.75
N GLN A 45 4.23 -9.82 2.67
CA GLN A 45 4.03 -9.40 4.06
C GLN A 45 3.77 -7.89 4.14
N GLU A 46 4.52 -7.08 3.40
CA GLU A 46 4.30 -5.63 3.33
C GLU A 46 2.93 -5.29 2.75
N GLU A 47 2.45 -6.05 1.76
CA GLU A 47 1.11 -5.89 1.22
C GLU A 47 0.04 -6.17 2.28
N GLY A 48 0.25 -7.17 3.14
CA GLY A 48 -0.62 -7.43 4.28
C GLY A 48 -0.65 -6.28 5.27
N HIS A 49 0.49 -5.67 5.57
CA HIS A 49 0.58 -4.48 6.43
C HIS A 49 -0.19 -3.30 5.84
N GLN A 50 -0.01 -3.06 4.55
CA GLN A 50 -0.73 -2.00 3.83
C GLN A 50 -2.25 -2.20 3.91
N ALA A 51 -2.72 -3.43 3.67
CA ALA A 51 -4.14 -3.74 3.74
C ALA A 51 -4.72 -3.53 5.14
N ALA A 52 -3.98 -3.93 6.18
CA ALA A 52 -4.39 -3.73 7.57
C ALA A 52 -4.52 -2.25 7.92
N LEU A 53 -3.54 -1.44 7.53
CA LEU A 53 -3.57 0.01 7.76
C LEU A 53 -4.72 0.67 7.00
N HIS A 54 -4.95 0.26 5.75
CA HIS A 54 -6.05 0.77 4.94
C HIS A 54 -7.41 0.50 5.59
N ASN A 55 -7.61 -0.72 6.09
CA ASN A 55 -8.86 -1.07 6.77
C ASN A 55 -9.09 -0.21 8.01
N GLU A 56 -8.04 0.10 8.78
CA GLU A 56 -8.16 0.99 9.93
C GLU A 56 -8.50 2.43 9.53
N VAL A 57 -7.94 2.93 8.43
CA VAL A 57 -8.29 4.25 7.90
C VAL A 57 -9.78 4.30 7.56
N VAL A 58 -10.30 3.29 6.87
CA VAL A 58 -11.73 3.20 6.53
C VAL A 58 -12.59 3.22 7.81
N ASN A 59 -12.23 2.42 8.81
CA ASN A 59 -12.96 2.36 10.07
C ASN A 59 -12.98 3.71 10.80
N ILE A 60 -11.85 4.41 10.86
CA ILE A 60 -11.74 5.71 11.50
C ILE A 60 -12.62 6.75 10.79
N ILE A 61 -12.59 6.76 9.47
CA ILE A 61 -13.42 7.66 8.66
C ILE A 61 -14.91 7.39 8.91
N GLU A 62 -15.32 6.12 8.93
CA GLU A 62 -16.71 5.75 9.18
C GLU A 62 -17.18 6.14 10.59
N GLU A 63 -16.35 5.91 11.60
CA GLU A 63 -16.65 6.32 12.98
C GLU A 63 -16.80 7.83 13.09
N HIS A 64 -15.91 8.58 12.47
CA HIS A 64 -15.96 10.05 12.47
C HIS A 64 -17.23 10.54 11.77
N ARG A 65 -17.60 9.91 10.66
CA ARG A 65 -18.81 10.25 9.91
C ARG A 65 -20.07 10.02 10.73
N LYS A 66 -20.13 8.94 11.50
CA LYS A 66 -21.27 8.65 12.39
C LYS A 66 -21.43 9.69 13.49
N LYS A 67 -20.31 10.21 14.02
CA LYS A 67 -20.33 11.18 15.12
C LYS A 67 -20.53 12.62 14.66
N HIS A 68 -19.98 12.99 13.52
CA HIS A 68 -19.84 14.37 13.07
C HIS A 68 -20.44 14.64 11.69
N GLY A 69 -21.01 13.63 11.03
CA GLY A 69 -21.51 13.75 9.66
C GLY A 69 -20.41 13.70 8.62
N ALA A 70 -20.76 13.97 7.37
CA ALA A 70 -19.82 13.94 6.26
C ALA A 70 -18.75 15.02 6.43
N PRO A 71 -17.51 14.77 5.99
CA PRO A 71 -16.45 15.77 6.03
C PRO A 71 -16.76 16.92 5.05
N PRO A 72 -16.17 18.12 5.28
CA PRO A 72 -16.29 19.21 4.30
C PRO A 72 -15.80 18.77 2.91
N PRO A 73 -16.37 19.33 1.82
CA PRO A 73 -16.00 18.94 0.45
C PRO A 73 -14.51 19.01 0.15
N THR A 74 -13.80 20.01 0.68
CA THR A 74 -12.35 20.13 0.49
C THR A 74 -11.59 18.99 1.16
N MET A 75 -12.02 18.56 2.35
CA MET A 75 -11.41 17.45 3.06
C MET A 75 -11.70 16.12 2.35
N GLN A 76 -12.94 15.94 1.86
CA GLN A 76 -13.30 14.76 1.09
C GLN A 76 -12.45 14.65 -0.18
N ALA A 77 -12.21 15.77 -0.87
CA ALA A 77 -11.35 15.78 -2.06
C ALA A 77 -9.92 15.36 -1.76
N VAL A 78 -9.37 15.76 -0.61
CA VAL A 78 -8.03 15.32 -0.16
C VAL A 78 -8.01 13.82 0.09
N TYR A 79 -9.01 13.28 0.78
CA TYR A 79 -9.11 11.83 1.05
C TYR A 79 -9.22 11.04 -0.25
N ASP A 80 -10.04 11.49 -1.18
CA ASP A 80 -10.22 10.84 -2.48
C ASP A 80 -8.92 10.83 -3.28
N TYR A 81 -8.20 11.94 -3.27
CA TYR A 81 -6.88 12.06 -3.93
C TYR A 81 -5.86 11.09 -3.34
N LEU A 82 -5.73 11.06 -2.01
CA LEU A 82 -4.78 10.18 -1.32
C LEU A 82 -5.12 8.71 -1.57
N HIS A 83 -6.41 8.36 -1.55
CA HIS A 83 -6.86 7.00 -1.82
C HIS A 83 -6.54 6.58 -3.26
N GLN A 84 -6.83 7.43 -4.24
CA GLN A 84 -6.54 7.13 -5.65
C GLN A 84 -5.03 7.00 -5.89
N LYS A 85 -4.24 7.87 -5.27
CA LYS A 85 -2.78 7.80 -5.35
C LYS A 85 -2.26 6.46 -4.80
N SER A 86 -2.81 5.99 -3.68
CA SER A 86 -2.44 4.70 -3.10
C SER A 86 -2.83 3.54 -4.02
N ILE A 87 -4.02 3.58 -4.63
CA ILE A 87 -4.46 2.56 -5.59
C ILE A 87 -3.49 2.48 -6.77
N ASP A 88 -3.10 3.61 -7.34
CA ASP A 88 -2.21 3.66 -8.49
C ASP A 88 -0.81 3.11 -8.15
N LYS A 89 -0.27 3.49 -7.00
CA LYS A 89 1.04 3.00 -6.54
C LYS A 89 1.02 1.52 -6.21
N LEU A 90 -0.06 1.03 -5.60
CA LEU A 90 -0.21 -0.39 -5.30
C LEU A 90 -0.30 -1.22 -6.57
N ALA A 91 -1.01 -0.74 -7.59
CA ALA A 91 -1.09 -1.40 -8.90
C ALA A 91 0.29 -1.53 -9.53
N GLU A 92 1.13 -0.48 -9.45
CA GLU A 92 2.51 -0.52 -9.93
C GLU A 92 3.35 -1.56 -9.16
N ALA A 93 3.23 -1.59 -7.83
CA ALA A 93 3.94 -2.55 -7.01
C ALA A 93 3.54 -4.00 -7.35
N ARG A 94 2.24 -4.24 -7.55
CA ARG A 94 1.71 -5.56 -7.96
C ARG A 94 2.20 -5.98 -9.34
N MET A 95 2.45 -5.03 -10.23
CA MET A 95 3.04 -5.32 -11.53
C MET A 95 4.41 -6.02 -11.36
N TYR A 96 5.24 -5.54 -10.45
CA TYR A 96 6.53 -6.16 -10.16
C TYR A 96 6.39 -7.54 -9.52
N GLN A 97 5.40 -7.74 -8.66
CA GLN A 97 5.09 -9.09 -8.14
C GLN A 97 4.71 -10.04 -9.27
N ASP A 98 3.91 -9.58 -10.22
CA ASP A 98 3.51 -10.38 -11.38
C ASP A 98 4.69 -10.70 -12.29
N ILE A 99 5.59 -9.75 -12.52
CA ILE A 99 6.82 -9.98 -13.27
C ILE A 99 7.64 -11.10 -12.62
N TYR A 100 7.80 -11.05 -11.31
CA TYR A 100 8.51 -12.12 -10.58
C TYR A 100 7.83 -13.48 -10.78
N LYS A 101 6.51 -13.55 -10.64
CA LYS A 101 5.77 -14.83 -10.77
C LYS A 101 5.86 -15.44 -12.15
N LYS A 102 5.92 -14.61 -13.20
CA LYS A 102 5.91 -15.05 -14.59
C LYS A 102 7.28 -15.39 -15.15
N SER A 103 8.34 -14.99 -14.49
CA SER A 103 9.71 -15.22 -14.98
C SER A 103 10.29 -16.61 -14.66
#